data_2c6c337d06c0814694c6e3dd5c49e1bf
#
_entry.id   2c6c337d06c0814694c6e3dd5c49e1bf
#
_cell.length_a   1.000
_cell.length_b   1.000
_cell.length_c   1.000
_cell.angle_alpha   90.00
_cell.angle_beta   90.00
_cell.angle_gamma   90.00
#
_symmetry.space_group_name_H-M   'P 1'
#
loop_
_entity.id
_entity.type
_entity.pdbx_description
1 polymer ?
#
loop_
_entity_poly.entity_id
_entity_poly.type
_entity_poly.pdbx_seq_one_letter_code
_entity_poly.pdbx_strand_id
1 'polypeptide(L)'
;MVGHLVSLKWQYVLASFRRSIWALIGLIFAALYAGGMLFGLGSAYVIANSKVPEYGQLGTLLVGTVVALAWAIVPIFFSGLDGTLDESRFVLFPIKPSTLQKGQFLGGFVGIPGIASIIAVLLGAIAFISQPLALVVYLICCVLGLANLMVWARLANRLGMVLNDNPRIANTLMIVAALLMMSAGFIFGGTMIYLTNHWEEVLPYLPWLGVTPFGSAFAVPYFMATGNMGAALGCLALTLVYLAGGWWLWGKNLARSMANVGGGAHHASAAEVAAGDLGLFARFPATPRGAVAARTLHSFLKDNRLQMLTASTAMIYLMLTVAMPLFLSSVGSFESQVNFNGVNAAEANQIINSGVTQLFGFWMYFCTVFTGYYMCYLVSYDNTAFSLHVLSPLRGID
;
A
#
# COMPACT_ATOMS: atom_id res chain seq x y z
N MET A 1 -24.65 0.78 18.43
CA MET A 1 -24.29 1.52 17.19
C MET A 1 -22.89 1.17 16.66
N VAL A 2 -21.81 1.18 17.48
CA VAL A 2 -20.47 0.81 16.99
C VAL A 2 -20.45 -0.60 16.38
N GLY A 3 -21.05 -1.59 17.07
CA GLY A 3 -21.16 -2.96 16.56
C GLY A 3 -21.91 -3.05 15.22
N HIS A 4 -22.93 -2.21 14.99
CA HIS A 4 -23.62 -2.17 13.70
C HIS A 4 -22.73 -1.62 12.58
N LEU A 5 -21.86 -0.65 12.84
CA LEU A 5 -20.91 -0.14 11.85
C LEU A 5 -19.89 -1.21 11.46
N VAL A 6 -19.38 -1.97 12.44
CA VAL A 6 -18.46 -3.10 12.18
C VAL A 6 -19.17 -4.21 11.41
N SER A 7 -20.41 -4.56 11.80
CA SER A 7 -21.22 -5.55 11.10
C SER A 7 -21.54 -5.13 9.66
N LEU A 8 -21.85 -3.85 9.44
CA LEU A 8 -22.06 -3.29 8.11
C LEU A 8 -20.83 -3.49 7.22
N LYS A 9 -19.64 -3.21 7.74
CA LYS A 9 -18.39 -3.42 7.01
C LYS A 9 -18.16 -4.89 6.67
N TRP A 10 -18.39 -5.78 7.62
CA TRP A 10 -18.28 -7.22 7.42
C TRP A 10 -19.24 -7.71 6.32
N GLN A 11 -20.50 -7.28 6.38
CA GLN A 11 -21.50 -7.62 5.36
C GLN A 11 -21.12 -7.08 3.99
N TYR A 12 -20.54 -5.87 3.90
CA TYR A 12 -20.06 -5.30 2.65
C TYR A 12 -18.93 -6.14 2.05
N VAL A 13 -17.95 -6.53 2.88
CA VAL A 13 -16.84 -7.40 2.45
C VAL A 13 -17.37 -8.74 1.93
N LEU A 14 -18.29 -9.39 2.66
CA LEU A 14 -18.90 -10.64 2.22
C LEU A 14 -19.75 -10.49 0.94
N ALA A 15 -20.49 -9.38 0.81
CA ALA A 15 -21.29 -9.12 -0.37
C ALA A 15 -20.44 -8.87 -1.63
N SER A 16 -19.25 -8.27 -1.48
CA SER A 16 -18.33 -8.05 -2.61
C SER A 16 -17.88 -9.37 -3.23
N PHE A 17 -17.65 -10.40 -2.42
CA PHE A 17 -17.24 -11.72 -2.89
C PHE A 17 -18.38 -12.51 -3.55
N ARG A 18 -19.64 -12.26 -3.14
CA ARG A 18 -20.81 -12.91 -3.76
C ARG A 18 -21.15 -12.32 -5.13
N ARG A 19 -20.73 -11.10 -5.41
CA ARG A 19 -21.07 -10.38 -6.66
C ARG A 19 -20.12 -10.66 -7.81
N SER A 20 -18.89 -11.05 -7.54
CA SER A 20 -17.87 -11.22 -8.56
C SER A 20 -16.97 -12.42 -8.25
N ILE A 21 -16.92 -13.38 -9.17
CA ILE A 21 -15.99 -14.51 -9.08
C ILE A 21 -14.53 -14.06 -9.10
N TRP A 22 -14.22 -12.98 -9.81
CA TRP A 22 -12.88 -12.42 -9.86
C TRP A 22 -12.45 -11.84 -8.52
N ALA A 23 -13.39 -11.23 -7.78
CA ALA A 23 -13.12 -10.77 -6.42
C ALA A 23 -12.83 -11.95 -5.46
N LEU A 24 -13.53 -13.08 -5.64
CA LEU A 24 -13.28 -14.30 -4.87
C LEU A 24 -11.90 -14.89 -5.20
N ILE A 25 -11.56 -14.98 -6.49
CA ILE A 25 -10.23 -15.45 -6.93
C ILE A 25 -9.13 -14.55 -6.36
N GLY A 26 -9.28 -13.24 -6.49
CA GLY A 26 -8.34 -12.26 -5.91
C GLY A 26 -8.20 -12.40 -4.39
N LEU A 27 -9.29 -12.67 -3.68
CA LEU A 27 -9.28 -12.95 -2.24
C LEU A 27 -8.44 -14.18 -1.90
N ILE A 28 -8.63 -15.28 -2.64
CA ILE A 28 -7.90 -16.54 -2.43
C ILE A 28 -6.40 -16.31 -2.65
N PHE A 29 -6.02 -15.65 -3.75
CA PHE A 29 -4.61 -15.33 -4.00
C PHE A 29 -4.03 -14.41 -2.93
N ALA A 30 -4.76 -13.36 -2.52
CA ALA A 30 -4.31 -12.47 -1.46
C ALA A 30 -4.16 -13.20 -0.11
N ALA A 31 -5.07 -14.12 0.22
CA ALA A 31 -5.00 -14.92 1.44
C ALA A 31 -3.83 -15.92 1.40
N LEU A 32 -3.60 -16.58 0.26
CA LEU A 32 -2.46 -17.48 0.07
C LEU A 32 -1.13 -16.73 0.17
N TYR A 33 -1.02 -15.57 -0.48
CA TYR A 33 0.17 -14.74 -0.43
C TYR A 33 0.44 -14.24 0.99
N ALA A 34 -0.58 -13.69 1.66
CA ALA A 34 -0.47 -13.26 3.05
C ALA A 34 -0.10 -14.43 3.97
N GLY A 35 -0.72 -15.60 3.77
CA GLY A 35 -0.41 -16.83 4.53
C GLY A 35 1.03 -17.27 4.33
N GLY A 36 1.55 -17.25 3.11
CA GLY A 36 2.95 -17.56 2.80
C GLY A 36 3.92 -16.59 3.48
N MET A 37 3.63 -15.28 3.43
CA MET A 37 4.44 -14.26 4.12
C MET A 37 4.43 -14.46 5.64
N LEU A 38 3.26 -14.73 6.23
CA LEU A 38 3.12 -14.97 7.67
C LEU A 38 3.83 -16.25 8.11
N PHE A 39 3.76 -17.31 7.29
CA PHE A 39 4.51 -18.54 7.54
C PHE A 39 6.03 -18.30 7.51
N GLY A 40 6.52 -17.56 6.49
CA GLY A 40 7.94 -17.17 6.40
C GLY A 40 8.38 -16.32 7.60
N LEU A 41 7.56 -15.36 8.02
CA LEU A 41 7.83 -14.53 9.19
C LEU A 41 7.88 -15.36 10.48
N GLY A 42 6.90 -16.25 10.68
CA GLY A 42 6.88 -17.16 11.83
C GLY A 42 8.10 -18.06 11.89
N SER A 43 8.49 -18.63 10.75
CA SER A 43 9.70 -19.45 10.61
C SER A 43 10.97 -18.66 10.95
N ALA A 44 11.04 -17.39 10.49
CA ALA A 44 12.17 -16.51 10.81
C ALA A 44 12.27 -16.24 12.32
N TYR A 45 11.16 -15.99 13.01
CA TYR A 45 11.15 -15.82 14.46
C TYR A 45 11.57 -17.10 15.21
N VAL A 46 11.11 -18.27 14.78
CA VAL A 46 11.53 -19.56 15.38
C VAL A 46 13.01 -19.76 15.22
N ILE A 47 13.57 -19.54 14.04
CA ILE A 47 15.00 -19.67 13.76
C ILE A 47 15.81 -18.65 14.56
N ALA A 48 15.40 -17.39 14.58
CA ALA A 48 16.07 -16.34 15.34
C ALA A 48 16.07 -16.65 16.84
N ASN A 49 14.93 -17.06 17.40
CA ASN A 49 14.83 -17.40 18.82
C ASN A 49 15.70 -18.59 19.21
N SER A 50 15.93 -19.54 18.31
CA SER A 50 16.77 -20.73 18.56
C SER A 50 18.26 -20.44 18.46
N LYS A 51 18.69 -19.49 17.60
CA LYS A 51 20.11 -19.20 17.33
C LYS A 51 20.61 -17.94 18.04
N VAL A 52 19.90 -16.84 17.91
CA VAL A 52 20.26 -15.51 18.43
C VAL A 52 18.98 -14.78 18.87
N PRO A 53 18.49 -14.99 20.10
CA PRO A 53 17.21 -14.44 20.56
C PRO A 53 17.11 -12.91 20.45
N GLU A 54 18.23 -12.19 20.64
CA GLU A 54 18.29 -10.74 20.54
C GLU A 54 17.87 -10.23 19.15
N TYR A 55 18.23 -10.93 18.08
CA TYR A 55 17.80 -10.59 16.72
C TYR A 55 16.32 -10.87 16.50
N GLY A 56 15.76 -11.89 17.15
CA GLY A 56 14.33 -12.12 17.15
C GLY A 56 13.57 -10.97 17.80
N GLN A 57 14.04 -10.50 18.95
CA GLN A 57 13.44 -9.37 19.69
C GLN A 57 13.54 -8.06 18.91
N LEU A 58 14.70 -7.77 18.32
CA LEU A 58 14.86 -6.61 17.42
C LEU A 58 13.98 -6.73 16.17
N GLY A 59 13.84 -7.94 15.64
CA GLY A 59 12.95 -8.24 14.52
C GLY A 59 11.49 -7.84 14.79
N THR A 60 11.01 -7.95 16.04
CA THR A 60 9.66 -7.51 16.40
C THR A 60 9.47 -6.00 16.28
N LEU A 61 10.48 -5.22 16.66
CA LEU A 61 10.50 -3.78 16.48
C LEU A 61 10.48 -3.42 14.99
N LEU A 62 11.31 -4.07 14.18
CA LEU A 62 11.37 -3.83 12.73
C LEU A 62 10.05 -4.17 12.04
N VAL A 63 9.53 -5.37 12.26
CA VAL A 63 8.28 -5.82 11.64
C VAL A 63 7.09 -4.95 12.07
N GLY A 64 6.98 -4.66 13.36
CA GLY A 64 5.94 -3.78 13.87
C GLY A 64 5.99 -2.38 13.25
N THR A 65 7.21 -1.80 13.14
CA THR A 65 7.43 -0.50 12.51
C THR A 65 7.09 -0.52 11.02
N VAL A 66 7.53 -1.54 10.28
CA VAL A 66 7.26 -1.67 8.84
C VAL A 66 5.76 -1.83 8.57
N VAL A 67 5.07 -2.65 9.36
CA VAL A 67 3.62 -2.82 9.26
C VAL A 67 2.91 -1.49 9.54
N ALA A 68 3.32 -0.75 10.57
CA ALA A 68 2.74 0.54 10.92
C ALA A 68 3.01 1.61 9.84
N LEU A 69 4.21 1.65 9.27
CA LEU A 69 4.54 2.54 8.15
C LEU A 69 3.76 2.20 6.89
N ALA A 70 3.58 0.92 6.56
CA ALA A 70 2.78 0.51 5.42
C ALA A 70 1.32 1.01 5.56
N TRP A 71 0.73 0.89 6.74
CA TRP A 71 -0.61 1.40 7.02
C TRP A 71 -0.72 2.93 6.97
N ALA A 72 0.36 3.65 7.25
CA ALA A 72 0.38 5.11 7.13
C ALA A 72 0.64 5.58 5.69
N ILE A 73 1.57 4.92 4.98
CA ILE A 73 2.00 5.35 3.65
C ILE A 73 0.99 4.97 2.57
N VAL A 74 0.48 3.73 2.58
CA VAL A 74 -0.43 3.24 1.53
C VAL A 74 -1.67 4.13 1.36
N PRO A 75 -2.39 4.56 2.42
CA PRO A 75 -3.56 5.42 2.25
C PRO A 75 -3.26 6.82 1.71
N ILE A 76 -2.04 7.33 1.86
CA ILE A 76 -1.67 8.65 1.30
C ILE A 76 -1.72 8.60 -0.23
N PHE A 77 -1.20 7.52 -0.79
CA PHE A 77 -1.14 7.33 -2.25
C PHE A 77 -2.46 6.80 -2.82
N PHE A 78 -3.15 5.95 -2.07
CA PHE A 78 -4.37 5.26 -2.50
C PHE A 78 -5.56 5.70 -1.63
N SER A 79 -5.74 7.00 -1.46
CA SER A 79 -6.87 7.53 -0.70
C SER A 79 -8.21 7.07 -1.33
N GLY A 80 -9.16 6.68 -0.47
CA GLY A 80 -10.48 6.23 -0.92
C GLY A 80 -10.62 4.72 -1.17
N LEU A 81 -9.56 3.90 -1.00
CA LEU A 81 -9.66 2.44 -1.12
C LEU A 81 -10.69 1.82 -0.15
N ASP A 82 -10.84 2.39 1.03
CA ASP A 82 -11.80 1.93 2.04
C ASP A 82 -12.90 2.98 2.28
N GLY A 83 -13.73 3.18 1.27
CA GLY A 83 -14.86 4.12 1.35
C GLY A 83 -16.12 3.57 2.04
N THR A 84 -16.07 2.38 2.69
CA THR A 84 -17.26 1.76 3.29
C THR A 84 -17.80 2.52 4.50
N LEU A 85 -16.88 3.02 5.32
CA LEU A 85 -17.20 3.82 6.52
C LEU A 85 -16.76 5.29 6.34
N ASP A 86 -16.82 5.80 5.11
CA ASP A 86 -16.52 7.20 4.80
C ASP A 86 -17.55 8.13 5.49
N GLU A 87 -17.06 9.20 6.09
CA GLU A 87 -17.88 10.20 6.77
C GLU A 87 -18.95 10.81 5.88
N SER A 88 -18.69 10.99 4.59
CA SER A 88 -19.64 11.56 3.63
C SER A 88 -20.95 10.78 3.54
N ARG A 89 -20.90 9.46 3.75
CA ARG A 89 -22.07 8.56 3.72
C ARG A 89 -22.93 8.66 4.97
N PHE A 90 -22.35 9.15 6.07
CA PHE A 90 -23.02 9.17 7.38
C PHE A 90 -23.49 10.55 7.82
N VAL A 91 -23.22 11.61 7.03
CA VAL A 91 -23.62 12.99 7.36
C VAL A 91 -25.13 13.14 7.50
N LEU A 92 -25.91 12.43 6.70
CA LEU A 92 -27.37 12.49 6.75
C LEU A 92 -27.97 11.70 7.92
N PHE A 93 -27.15 10.95 8.66
CA PHE A 93 -27.61 10.16 9.79
C PHE A 93 -27.23 10.84 11.11
N PRO A 94 -28.08 10.77 12.14
CA PRO A 94 -27.81 11.39 13.44
C PRO A 94 -26.78 10.57 14.25
N ILE A 95 -25.59 10.39 13.70
CA ILE A 95 -24.48 9.63 14.31
C ILE A 95 -23.48 10.61 14.90
N LYS A 96 -23.15 10.45 16.17
CA LYS A 96 -22.11 11.25 16.84
C LYS A 96 -20.73 10.94 16.22
N PRO A 97 -19.89 11.97 15.96
CA PRO A 97 -18.53 11.77 15.40
C PRO A 97 -17.70 10.76 16.19
N SER A 98 -17.81 10.77 17.54
CA SER A 98 -17.11 9.82 18.42
C SER A 98 -17.55 8.35 18.20
N THR A 99 -18.81 8.12 17.85
CA THR A 99 -19.32 6.78 17.54
C THR A 99 -18.80 6.30 16.20
N LEU A 100 -18.78 7.18 15.19
CA LEU A 100 -18.21 6.90 13.89
C LEU A 100 -16.71 6.64 13.99
N GLN A 101 -15.97 7.44 14.77
CA GLN A 101 -14.54 7.25 15.03
C GLN A 101 -14.23 5.85 15.58
N LYS A 102 -14.98 5.41 16.61
CA LYS A 102 -14.84 4.05 17.16
C LYS A 102 -15.20 2.97 16.16
N GLY A 103 -16.23 3.20 15.34
CA GLY A 103 -16.64 2.30 14.26
C GLY A 103 -15.58 2.16 13.17
N GLN A 104 -14.98 3.27 12.74
CA GLN A 104 -13.88 3.29 11.78
C GLN A 104 -12.61 2.64 12.34
N PHE A 105 -12.33 2.85 13.64
CA PHE A 105 -11.19 2.23 14.32
C PHE A 105 -11.29 0.70 14.29
N LEU A 106 -12.37 0.14 14.81
CA LEU A 106 -12.57 -1.31 14.83
C LEU A 106 -12.78 -1.89 13.43
N GLY A 107 -13.53 -1.17 12.59
CA GLY A 107 -13.76 -1.57 11.21
C GLY A 107 -12.47 -1.61 10.36
N GLY A 108 -11.43 -0.85 10.73
CA GLY A 108 -10.16 -0.85 10.02
C GLY A 108 -9.46 -2.22 10.03
N PHE A 109 -9.67 -3.02 11.07
CA PHE A 109 -9.12 -4.38 11.17
C PHE A 109 -9.94 -5.44 10.42
N VAL A 110 -11.14 -5.10 9.93
CA VAL A 110 -11.97 -5.99 9.15
C VAL A 110 -11.48 -6.07 7.71
N GLY A 111 -10.91 -7.19 7.33
CA GLY A 111 -10.34 -7.45 6.00
C GLY A 111 -8.99 -8.15 6.06
N ILE A 112 -8.51 -8.68 4.91
CA ILE A 112 -7.25 -9.42 4.84
C ILE A 112 -6.06 -8.61 5.38
N PRO A 113 -5.84 -7.34 4.99
CA PRO A 113 -4.69 -6.58 5.50
C PRO A 113 -4.74 -6.39 7.03
N GLY A 114 -5.92 -6.13 7.59
CA GLY A 114 -6.09 -5.97 9.04
C GLY A 114 -5.79 -7.25 9.81
N ILE A 115 -6.38 -8.37 9.37
CA ILE A 115 -6.17 -9.68 10.00
C ILE A 115 -4.71 -10.11 9.86
N ALA A 116 -4.11 -9.97 8.66
CA ALA A 116 -2.72 -10.30 8.42
C ALA A 116 -1.77 -9.48 9.31
N SER A 117 -2.06 -8.18 9.51
CA SER A 117 -1.26 -7.31 10.39
C SER A 117 -1.36 -7.74 11.86
N ILE A 118 -2.55 -8.11 12.32
CA ILE A 118 -2.72 -8.65 13.69
C ILE A 118 -1.89 -9.92 13.87
N ILE A 119 -1.98 -10.86 12.92
CA ILE A 119 -1.23 -12.12 12.99
C ILE A 119 0.28 -11.85 12.90
N ALA A 120 0.73 -10.98 11.99
CA ALA A 120 2.14 -10.64 11.83
C ALA A 120 2.74 -10.09 13.13
N VAL A 121 2.02 -9.18 13.80
CA VAL A 121 2.45 -8.61 15.08
C VAL A 121 2.42 -9.68 16.17
N LEU A 122 1.39 -10.53 16.23
CA LEU A 122 1.28 -11.58 17.26
C LEU A 122 2.37 -12.67 17.09
N LEU A 123 2.79 -12.99 15.88
CA LEU A 123 3.88 -13.94 15.63
C LEU A 123 5.19 -13.51 16.29
N GLY A 124 5.42 -12.20 16.48
CA GLY A 124 6.57 -11.70 17.22
C GLY A 124 6.62 -12.15 18.70
N ALA A 125 5.52 -12.63 19.29
CA ALA A 125 5.51 -13.22 20.62
C ALA A 125 6.49 -14.41 20.75
N ILE A 126 6.77 -15.09 19.64
CA ILE A 126 7.75 -16.20 19.57
C ILE A 126 9.13 -15.76 20.05
N ALA A 127 9.52 -14.51 19.76
CA ALA A 127 10.83 -13.99 20.16
C ALA A 127 11.00 -13.78 21.68
N PHE A 128 9.88 -13.80 22.43
CA PHE A 128 9.89 -13.55 23.87
C PHE A 128 9.47 -14.78 24.71
N ILE A 129 9.32 -15.96 24.11
CA ILE A 129 8.84 -17.17 24.82
C ILE A 129 9.77 -17.53 26.00
N SER A 130 11.08 -17.30 25.86
CA SER A 130 12.07 -17.58 26.92
C SER A 130 12.02 -16.57 28.09
N GLN A 131 11.30 -15.44 27.93
CA GLN A 131 11.24 -14.35 28.90
C GLN A 131 9.78 -14.03 29.24
N PRO A 132 9.14 -14.71 30.22
CA PRO A 132 7.69 -14.60 30.45
C PRO A 132 7.21 -13.19 30.74
N LEU A 133 7.98 -12.37 31.45
CA LEU A 133 7.63 -10.99 31.74
C LEU A 133 7.64 -10.12 30.47
N ALA A 134 8.69 -10.27 29.65
CA ALA A 134 8.78 -9.56 28.36
C ALA A 134 7.66 -10.00 27.41
N LEU A 135 7.27 -11.28 27.40
CA LEU A 135 6.16 -11.79 26.61
C LEU A 135 4.83 -11.12 27.01
N VAL A 136 4.53 -11.01 28.30
CA VAL A 136 3.30 -10.34 28.76
C VAL A 136 3.30 -8.87 28.33
N VAL A 137 4.43 -8.18 28.53
CA VAL A 137 4.57 -6.78 28.09
C VAL A 137 4.44 -6.68 26.57
N TYR A 138 5.03 -7.60 25.83
CA TYR A 138 4.90 -7.65 24.37
C TYR A 138 3.42 -7.74 23.94
N LEU A 139 2.65 -8.65 24.53
CA LEU A 139 1.22 -8.81 24.20
C LEU A 139 0.40 -7.54 24.49
N ILE A 140 0.70 -6.85 25.58
CA ILE A 140 0.09 -5.54 25.88
C ILE A 140 0.52 -4.51 24.82
N CYS A 141 1.80 -4.47 24.49
CA CYS A 141 2.35 -3.56 23.48
C CYS A 141 1.83 -3.86 22.07
N CYS A 142 1.49 -5.12 21.73
CA CYS A 142 0.79 -5.46 20.49
C CYS A 142 -0.55 -4.72 20.39
N VAL A 143 -1.34 -4.71 21.46
CA VAL A 143 -2.63 -4.00 21.46
C VAL A 143 -2.42 -2.50 21.29
N LEU A 144 -1.46 -1.91 22.03
CA LEU A 144 -1.13 -0.48 21.93
C LEU A 144 -0.56 -0.14 20.56
N GLY A 145 0.32 -0.97 20.00
CA GLY A 145 0.93 -0.79 18.69
C GLY A 145 -0.08 -0.86 17.56
N LEU A 146 -0.99 -1.84 17.59
CA LEU A 146 -2.09 -1.96 16.63
C LEU A 146 -3.06 -0.77 16.75
N ALA A 147 -3.34 -0.31 17.97
CA ALA A 147 -4.17 0.87 18.18
C ALA A 147 -3.51 2.13 17.60
N ASN A 148 -2.23 2.32 17.87
CA ASN A 148 -1.45 3.44 17.37
C ASN A 148 -1.35 3.42 15.83
N LEU A 149 -1.03 2.26 15.25
CA LEU A 149 -1.02 2.02 13.81
C LEU A 149 -2.34 2.47 13.16
N MET A 150 -3.48 2.04 13.70
CA MET A 150 -4.79 2.38 13.13
C MET A 150 -5.09 3.87 13.20
N VAL A 151 -4.75 4.53 14.31
CA VAL A 151 -4.95 5.97 14.48
C VAL A 151 -4.13 6.75 13.44
N TRP A 152 -2.85 6.43 13.31
CA TRP A 152 -1.98 7.12 12.34
C TRP A 152 -2.34 6.80 10.89
N ALA A 153 -2.79 5.58 10.59
CA ALA A 153 -3.32 5.22 9.28
C ALA A 153 -4.54 6.07 8.89
N ARG A 154 -5.45 6.34 9.84
CA ARG A 154 -6.62 7.20 9.60
C ARG A 154 -6.24 8.67 9.40
N LEU A 155 -5.28 9.17 10.15
CA LEU A 155 -4.73 10.52 9.95
C LEU A 155 -4.04 10.64 8.58
N ALA A 156 -3.24 9.64 8.21
CA ALA A 156 -2.57 9.57 6.92
C ALA A 156 -3.57 9.50 5.74
N ASN A 157 -4.61 8.70 5.86
CA ASN A 157 -5.69 8.65 4.85
C ASN A 157 -6.36 10.02 4.68
N ARG A 158 -6.61 10.73 5.78
CA ARG A 158 -7.15 12.08 5.73
C ARG A 158 -6.21 13.06 5.03
N LEU A 159 -4.92 12.98 5.34
CA LEU A 159 -3.90 13.77 4.65
C LEU A 159 -3.89 13.46 3.15
N GLY A 160 -3.95 12.17 2.79
CA GLY A 160 -4.05 11.73 1.40
C GLY A 160 -5.26 12.31 0.68
N MET A 161 -6.44 12.33 1.32
CA MET A 161 -7.62 12.96 0.74
C MET A 161 -7.41 14.45 0.47
N VAL A 162 -6.90 15.21 1.46
CA VAL A 162 -6.64 16.65 1.31
C VAL A 162 -5.61 16.94 0.22
N LEU A 163 -4.56 16.12 0.13
CA LEU A 163 -3.55 16.25 -0.93
C LEU A 163 -4.12 15.94 -2.31
N ASN A 164 -5.02 14.97 -2.40
CA ASN A 164 -5.67 14.58 -3.66
C ASN A 164 -6.77 15.55 -4.11
N ASP A 165 -7.25 16.46 -3.26
CA ASP A 165 -8.19 17.52 -3.66
C ASP A 165 -7.53 18.50 -4.65
N ASN A 166 -6.21 18.63 -4.63
CA ASN A 166 -5.47 19.43 -5.61
C ASN A 166 -4.99 18.53 -6.78
N PRO A 167 -5.51 18.70 -8.01
CA PRO A 167 -5.19 17.80 -9.13
C PRO A 167 -3.70 17.76 -9.50
N ARG A 168 -2.95 18.85 -9.25
CA ARG A 168 -1.49 18.86 -9.50
C ARG A 168 -0.75 17.98 -8.49
N ILE A 169 -1.13 18.09 -7.22
CA ILE A 169 -0.53 17.28 -6.14
C ILE A 169 -0.94 15.83 -6.31
N ALA A 170 -2.20 15.55 -6.62
CA ALA A 170 -2.71 14.20 -6.87
C ALA A 170 -1.94 13.50 -7.99
N ASN A 171 -1.72 14.18 -9.12
CA ASN A 171 -0.94 13.62 -10.23
C ASN A 171 0.51 13.35 -9.84
N THR A 172 1.14 14.28 -9.11
CA THR A 172 2.52 14.10 -8.62
C THR A 172 2.60 12.92 -7.65
N LEU A 173 1.66 12.82 -6.70
CA LEU A 173 1.61 11.70 -5.74
C LEU A 173 1.41 10.36 -6.45
N MET A 174 0.56 10.31 -7.48
CA MET A 174 0.37 9.09 -8.26
C MET A 174 1.62 8.66 -9.02
N ILE A 175 2.35 9.61 -9.63
CA ILE A 175 3.62 9.32 -10.29
C ILE A 175 4.64 8.82 -9.28
N VAL A 176 4.76 9.49 -8.12
CA VAL A 176 5.67 9.07 -7.04
C VAL A 176 5.27 7.69 -6.50
N ALA A 177 3.96 7.43 -6.30
CA ALA A 177 3.47 6.12 -5.88
C ALA A 177 3.83 5.01 -6.88
N ALA A 178 3.64 5.27 -8.18
CA ALA A 178 3.99 4.34 -9.23
C ALA A 178 5.50 4.07 -9.25
N LEU A 179 6.33 5.12 -9.12
CA LEU A 179 7.79 5.01 -9.00
C LEU A 179 8.20 4.19 -7.78
N LEU A 180 7.64 4.47 -6.62
CA LEU A 180 7.93 3.75 -5.38
C LEU A 180 7.50 2.29 -5.46
N MET A 181 6.30 2.00 -5.95
CA MET A 181 5.82 0.62 -6.10
C MET A 181 6.71 -0.18 -7.05
N MET A 182 7.17 0.44 -8.12
CA MET A 182 8.03 -0.18 -9.11
C MET A 182 9.44 -0.39 -8.59
N SER A 183 9.99 0.60 -7.91
CA SER A 183 11.31 0.49 -7.29
C SER A 183 11.29 -0.32 -5.98
N ALA A 184 10.10 -0.64 -5.44
CA ALA A 184 9.97 -1.34 -4.15
C ALA A 184 10.76 -2.65 -4.12
N GLY A 185 10.73 -3.45 -5.19
CA GLY A 185 11.50 -4.68 -5.29
C GLY A 185 13.02 -4.45 -5.27
N PHE A 186 13.49 -3.42 -5.97
CA PHE A 186 14.92 -3.03 -5.99
C PHE A 186 15.33 -2.39 -4.68
N ILE A 187 14.52 -1.50 -4.14
CA ILE A 187 14.76 -0.88 -2.83
C ILE A 187 14.82 -1.96 -1.76
N PHE A 188 13.85 -2.88 -1.74
CA PHE A 188 13.83 -3.96 -0.78
C PHE A 188 15.02 -4.91 -0.95
N GLY A 189 15.29 -5.37 -2.17
CA GLY A 189 16.43 -6.24 -2.48
C GLY A 189 17.77 -5.56 -2.18
N GLY A 190 17.96 -4.33 -2.66
CA GLY A 190 19.17 -3.55 -2.39
C GLY A 190 19.37 -3.26 -0.90
N THR A 191 18.27 -2.91 -0.17
CA THR A 191 18.32 -2.71 1.27
C THR A 191 18.67 -4.01 2.00
N MET A 192 18.12 -5.15 1.58
CA MET A 192 18.46 -6.44 2.17
C MET A 192 19.94 -6.80 1.95
N ILE A 193 20.45 -6.61 0.74
CA ILE A 193 21.89 -6.83 0.44
C ILE A 193 22.76 -5.88 1.27
N TYR A 194 22.40 -4.60 1.34
CA TYR A 194 23.14 -3.63 2.16
C TYR A 194 23.12 -4.00 3.64
N LEU A 195 21.95 -4.33 4.18
CA LEU A 195 21.80 -4.74 5.58
C LEU A 195 22.58 -6.00 5.90
N THR A 196 22.61 -7.02 5.01
CA THR A 196 23.37 -8.24 5.24
C THR A 196 24.89 -7.98 5.28
N ASN A 197 25.39 -7.05 4.48
CA ASN A 197 26.81 -6.71 4.41
C ASN A 197 27.26 -5.73 5.50
N HIS A 198 26.37 -4.87 6.01
CA HIS A 198 26.68 -3.81 6.98
C HIS A 198 25.83 -3.94 8.25
N TRP A 199 25.43 -5.16 8.59
CA TRP A 199 24.51 -5.41 9.71
C TRP A 199 25.03 -4.84 11.04
N GLU A 200 26.31 -5.06 11.32
CA GLU A 200 26.95 -4.58 12.55
C GLU A 200 26.98 -3.05 12.67
N GLU A 201 27.09 -2.35 11.53
CA GLU A 201 27.07 -0.89 11.48
C GLU A 201 25.67 -0.32 11.68
N VAL A 202 24.64 -0.98 11.15
CA VAL A 202 23.24 -0.52 11.18
C VAL A 202 22.53 -0.88 12.49
N LEU A 203 22.92 -1.99 13.10
CA LEU A 203 22.32 -2.54 14.31
C LEU A 203 22.14 -1.50 15.44
N PRO A 204 23.13 -0.64 15.77
CA PRO A 204 23.00 0.36 16.84
C PRO A 204 21.95 1.45 16.58
N TYR A 205 21.59 1.68 15.33
CA TYR A 205 20.62 2.72 14.96
C TYR A 205 19.18 2.22 14.94
N LEU A 206 18.95 0.92 14.80
CA LEU A 206 17.60 0.36 14.70
C LEU A 206 16.72 0.64 15.93
N PRO A 207 17.23 0.63 17.18
CA PRO A 207 16.43 0.96 18.36
C PRO A 207 15.86 2.39 18.36
N TRP A 208 16.47 3.33 17.60
CA TRP A 208 15.96 4.69 17.44
C TRP A 208 14.59 4.74 16.75
N LEU A 209 14.18 3.69 16.04
CA LEU A 209 12.81 3.54 15.54
C LEU A 209 11.78 3.62 16.68
N GLY A 210 12.17 3.26 17.91
CA GLY A 210 11.33 3.39 19.10
C GLY A 210 10.93 4.82 19.47
N VAL A 211 11.62 5.84 18.95
CA VAL A 211 11.21 7.24 19.15
C VAL A 211 10.07 7.64 18.22
N THR A 212 9.87 6.90 17.13
CA THR A 212 8.83 7.20 16.14
C THR A 212 7.44 6.73 16.60
N PRO A 213 6.35 7.35 16.12
CA PRO A 213 5.00 6.91 16.44
C PRO A 213 4.70 5.49 15.92
N PHE A 214 5.47 5.00 14.97
CA PHE A 214 5.29 3.69 14.34
C PHE A 214 6.01 2.56 15.07
N GLY A 215 7.17 2.84 15.68
CA GLY A 215 8.00 1.85 16.36
C GLY A 215 7.90 1.87 17.89
N SER A 216 7.41 2.97 18.48
CA SER A 216 7.48 3.18 19.93
C SER A 216 6.87 2.05 20.77
N ALA A 217 5.71 1.52 20.37
CA ALA A 217 5.07 0.42 21.09
C ALA A 217 5.87 -0.88 21.03
N PHE A 218 6.49 -1.17 19.88
CA PHE A 218 7.24 -2.39 19.64
C PHE A 218 8.67 -2.34 20.21
N ALA A 219 9.17 -1.13 20.50
CA ALA A 219 10.47 -0.94 21.16
C ALA A 219 10.43 -1.24 22.68
N VAL A 220 9.28 -1.09 23.32
CA VAL A 220 9.14 -1.33 24.77
C VAL A 220 9.62 -2.73 25.17
N PRO A 221 9.08 -3.82 24.61
CA PRO A 221 9.48 -5.17 25.00
C PRO A 221 10.94 -5.47 24.64
N TYR A 222 11.46 -4.90 23.54
CA TYR A 222 12.88 -5.02 23.16
C TYR A 222 13.79 -4.40 24.22
N PHE A 223 13.55 -3.13 24.61
CA PHE A 223 14.36 -2.47 25.63
C PHE A 223 14.23 -3.13 27.02
N MET A 224 13.05 -3.68 27.31
CA MET A 224 12.85 -4.44 28.54
C MET A 224 13.67 -5.74 28.54
N ALA A 225 13.67 -6.48 27.42
CA ALA A 225 14.41 -7.72 27.27
C ALA A 225 15.94 -7.50 27.34
N THR A 226 16.43 -6.36 26.83
CA THR A 226 17.84 -5.95 26.90
C THR A 226 18.24 -5.29 28.23
N GLY A 227 17.30 -5.17 29.19
CA GLY A 227 17.55 -4.61 30.52
C GLY A 227 17.54 -3.07 30.60
N ASN A 228 17.27 -2.37 29.50
CA ASN A 228 17.20 -0.91 29.48
C ASN A 228 15.79 -0.40 29.85
N MET A 229 15.44 -0.48 31.13
CA MET A 229 14.13 -0.09 31.65
C MET A 229 13.82 1.39 31.42
N GLY A 230 14.82 2.28 31.45
CA GLY A 230 14.63 3.72 31.20
C GLY A 230 14.12 3.97 29.76
N ALA A 231 14.75 3.36 28.77
CA ALA A 231 14.31 3.45 27.38
C ALA A 231 12.94 2.78 27.16
N ALA A 232 12.69 1.63 27.80
CA ALA A 232 11.37 0.97 27.73
C ALA A 232 10.24 1.87 28.27
N LEU A 233 10.40 2.50 29.42
CA LEU A 233 9.42 3.43 29.97
C LEU A 233 9.28 4.69 29.10
N GLY A 234 10.37 5.21 28.56
CA GLY A 234 10.35 6.33 27.61
C GLY A 234 9.55 6.02 26.35
N CYS A 235 9.77 4.86 25.73
CA CYS A 235 9.03 4.41 24.56
C CYS A 235 7.53 4.16 24.88
N LEU A 236 7.22 3.63 26.08
CA LEU A 236 5.85 3.44 26.52
C LEU A 236 5.13 4.80 26.69
N ALA A 237 5.78 5.77 27.32
CA ALA A 237 5.25 7.12 27.46
C ALA A 237 5.00 7.77 26.10
N LEU A 238 5.95 7.67 25.18
CA LEU A 238 5.80 8.15 23.80
C LEU A 238 4.63 7.47 23.08
N THR A 239 4.47 6.15 23.23
CA THR A 239 3.34 5.41 22.65
C THR A 239 2.01 5.95 23.12
N LEU A 240 1.87 6.19 24.43
CA LEU A 240 0.64 6.73 25.00
C LEU A 240 0.37 8.17 24.54
N VAL A 241 1.41 9.01 24.45
CA VAL A 241 1.31 10.38 23.91
C VAL A 241 0.88 10.36 22.45
N TYR A 242 1.50 9.53 21.63
CA TYR A 242 1.14 9.41 20.20
C TYR A 242 -0.28 8.87 20.01
N LEU A 243 -0.67 7.88 20.80
CA LEU A 243 -2.02 7.31 20.75
C LEU A 243 -3.07 8.34 21.17
N ALA A 244 -2.87 9.00 22.31
CA ALA A 244 -3.81 10.00 22.83
C ALA A 244 -3.90 11.23 21.92
N GLY A 245 -2.75 11.77 21.52
CA GLY A 245 -2.66 12.92 20.62
C GLY A 245 -3.25 12.64 19.24
N GLY A 246 -2.91 11.48 18.68
CA GLY A 246 -3.44 11.04 17.39
C GLY A 246 -4.95 10.79 17.45
N TRP A 247 -5.45 10.15 18.51
CA TRP A 247 -6.89 9.93 18.70
C TRP A 247 -7.68 11.24 18.79
N TRP A 248 -7.17 12.19 19.56
CA TRP A 248 -7.77 13.51 19.69
C TRP A 248 -7.76 14.28 18.37
N LEU A 249 -6.61 14.30 17.68
CA LEU A 249 -6.46 14.98 16.39
C LEU A 249 -7.40 14.40 15.33
N TRP A 250 -7.46 13.07 15.25
CA TRP A 250 -8.39 12.39 14.35
C TRP A 250 -9.86 12.70 14.67
N GLY A 251 -10.27 12.64 15.95
CA GLY A 251 -11.62 12.99 16.37
C GLY A 251 -12.01 14.42 16.03
N LYS A 252 -11.09 15.38 16.24
CA LYS A 252 -11.29 16.79 15.87
C LYS A 252 -11.45 16.98 14.36
N ASN A 253 -10.63 16.31 13.57
CA ASN A 253 -10.70 16.37 12.10
C ASN A 253 -12.00 15.73 11.59
N LEU A 254 -12.40 14.60 12.14
CA LEU A 254 -13.65 13.91 11.78
C LEU A 254 -14.88 14.78 12.10
N ALA A 255 -14.92 15.40 13.28
CA ALA A 255 -16.01 16.29 13.67
C ALA A 255 -16.11 17.51 12.74
N ARG A 256 -14.97 18.11 12.36
CA ARG A 256 -14.94 19.21 11.40
C ARG A 256 -15.41 18.78 10.00
N SER A 257 -15.00 17.61 9.55
CA SER A 257 -15.44 17.07 8.26
C SER A 257 -16.94 16.87 8.21
N MET A 258 -17.52 16.23 9.22
CA MET A 258 -18.97 16.00 9.30
C MET A 258 -19.77 17.31 9.38
N ALA A 259 -19.21 18.36 9.98
CA ALA A 259 -19.87 19.68 10.04
C ALA A 259 -19.83 20.41 8.67
N ASN A 260 -18.79 20.19 7.86
CA ASN A 260 -18.55 20.94 6.62
C ASN A 260 -19.13 20.26 5.36
N VAL A 261 -19.61 19.01 5.44
CA VAL A 261 -20.15 18.28 4.26
C VAL A 261 -21.42 18.95 3.68
N GLY A 262 -22.11 19.82 4.45
CA GLY A 262 -23.25 20.61 3.95
C GLY A 262 -22.86 21.90 3.18
N GLY A 263 -21.58 22.30 3.19
CA GLY A 263 -21.13 23.59 2.66
C GLY A 263 -20.16 23.59 1.48
N GLY A 264 -19.79 22.44 0.98
CA GLY A 264 -18.71 22.39 -0.02
C GLY A 264 -18.70 21.15 -0.88
N ALA A 265 -19.68 20.97 -1.76
CA ALA A 265 -19.25 20.54 -3.07
C ALA A 265 -18.40 21.69 -3.60
N HIS A 266 -17.08 21.57 -3.51
CA HIS A 266 -16.22 22.30 -4.44
C HIS A 266 -16.60 21.77 -5.83
N HIS A 267 -17.65 22.31 -6.39
CA HIS A 267 -17.71 22.47 -7.82
C HIS A 267 -16.42 23.22 -8.13
N ALA A 268 -15.40 22.50 -8.61
CA ALA A 268 -14.38 23.15 -9.39
C ALA A 268 -15.19 24.04 -10.34
N SER A 269 -15.11 25.34 -10.13
CA SER A 269 -15.73 26.33 -10.99
C SER A 269 -15.34 25.88 -12.38
N ALA A 270 -16.32 25.36 -13.13
CA ALA A 270 -16.12 25.12 -14.54
C ALA A 270 -15.69 26.48 -15.05
N ALA A 271 -14.40 26.63 -15.33
CA ALA A 271 -13.90 27.88 -15.92
C ALA A 271 -14.81 28.11 -17.12
N GLU A 272 -15.55 29.21 -17.10
CA GLU A 272 -16.43 29.59 -18.20
C GLU A 272 -15.56 29.61 -19.45
N VAL A 273 -15.65 28.52 -20.24
CA VAL A 273 -14.89 28.41 -21.50
C VAL A 273 -15.55 29.42 -22.40
N ALA A 274 -14.80 30.47 -22.78
CA ALA A 274 -15.30 31.50 -23.69
C ALA A 274 -15.82 30.83 -24.94
N ALA A 275 -17.04 31.22 -25.37
CA ALA A 275 -17.68 30.66 -26.54
C ALA A 275 -16.76 30.79 -27.76
N GLY A 276 -16.29 29.65 -28.31
CA GLY A 276 -15.35 29.60 -29.43
C GLY A 276 -13.90 29.20 -29.07
N ASP A 277 -13.56 29.11 -27.79
CA ASP A 277 -12.26 28.59 -27.39
C ASP A 277 -12.27 27.04 -27.35
N LEU A 278 -11.87 26.44 -28.45
CA LEU A 278 -11.79 24.99 -28.60
C LEU A 278 -10.55 24.37 -27.90
N GLY A 279 -9.64 25.20 -27.37
CA GLY A 279 -8.46 24.72 -26.65
C GLY A 279 -7.68 23.66 -27.40
N LEU A 280 -7.49 22.48 -26.78
CA LEU A 280 -6.79 21.34 -27.38
C LEU A 280 -7.50 20.80 -28.63
N PHE A 281 -8.82 20.91 -28.71
CA PHE A 281 -9.61 20.42 -29.82
C PHE A 281 -9.36 21.20 -31.14
N ALA A 282 -8.94 22.48 -31.03
CA ALA A 282 -8.57 23.28 -32.19
C ALA A 282 -7.36 22.73 -32.98
N ARG A 283 -6.54 21.86 -32.36
CA ARG A 283 -5.36 21.26 -33.01
C ARG A 283 -5.69 20.03 -33.86
N PHE A 284 -6.92 19.53 -33.79
CA PHE A 284 -7.36 18.34 -34.52
C PHE A 284 -8.25 18.74 -35.67
N PRO A 285 -8.22 17.97 -36.80
CA PRO A 285 -9.09 18.24 -37.95
C PRO A 285 -10.58 18.13 -37.53
N ALA A 286 -11.41 18.97 -38.12
CA ALA A 286 -12.86 19.00 -37.89
C ALA A 286 -13.53 17.79 -38.58
N THR A 287 -13.13 16.59 -38.20
CA THR A 287 -13.64 15.30 -38.70
C THR A 287 -14.07 14.45 -37.51
N PRO A 288 -14.96 13.46 -37.67
CA PRO A 288 -15.36 12.56 -36.62
C PRO A 288 -14.16 11.88 -35.94
N ARG A 289 -13.16 11.45 -36.73
CA ARG A 289 -11.91 10.88 -36.23
C ARG A 289 -11.09 11.87 -35.39
N GLY A 290 -10.98 13.12 -35.89
CA GLY A 290 -10.29 14.19 -35.16
C GLY A 290 -10.95 14.50 -33.81
N ALA A 291 -12.28 14.51 -33.76
CA ALA A 291 -13.04 14.72 -32.53
C ALA A 291 -12.82 13.59 -31.50
N VAL A 292 -12.84 12.32 -31.94
CA VAL A 292 -12.57 11.17 -31.08
C VAL A 292 -11.13 11.19 -30.57
N ALA A 293 -10.16 11.45 -31.46
CA ALA A 293 -8.75 11.53 -31.08
C ALA A 293 -8.49 12.67 -30.07
N ALA A 294 -9.04 13.85 -30.31
CA ALA A 294 -8.93 14.98 -29.38
C ALA A 294 -9.54 14.69 -28.01
N ARG A 295 -10.73 14.07 -28.00
CA ARG A 295 -11.39 13.65 -26.76
C ARG A 295 -10.55 12.61 -25.99
N THR A 296 -10.06 11.58 -26.68
CA THR A 296 -9.23 10.53 -26.08
C THR A 296 -7.96 11.14 -25.49
N LEU A 297 -7.27 12.01 -26.23
CA LEU A 297 -6.09 12.71 -25.75
C LEU A 297 -6.42 13.60 -24.54
N HIS A 298 -7.54 14.31 -24.56
CA HIS A 298 -7.96 15.13 -23.44
C HIS A 298 -8.25 14.29 -22.20
N SER A 299 -8.88 13.13 -22.36
CA SER A 299 -9.11 12.19 -21.25
C SER A 299 -7.80 11.65 -20.69
N PHE A 300 -6.85 11.29 -21.55
CA PHE A 300 -5.50 10.89 -21.11
C PHE A 300 -4.76 11.98 -20.32
N LEU A 301 -4.93 13.24 -20.70
CA LEU A 301 -4.24 14.36 -20.05
C LEU A 301 -4.91 14.84 -18.77
N LYS A 302 -6.21 14.58 -18.60
CA LYS A 302 -6.99 15.10 -17.46
C LYS A 302 -7.61 14.05 -16.55
N ASP A 303 -7.83 12.83 -17.02
CA ASP A 303 -8.36 11.75 -16.18
C ASP A 303 -7.23 11.06 -15.43
N ASN A 304 -7.18 11.27 -14.12
CA ASN A 304 -6.18 10.69 -13.23
C ASN A 304 -6.13 9.16 -13.32
N ARG A 305 -7.27 8.50 -13.58
CA ARG A 305 -7.33 7.03 -13.68
C ARG A 305 -6.61 6.53 -14.93
N LEU A 306 -6.85 7.20 -16.06
CA LEU A 306 -6.16 6.87 -17.32
C LEU A 306 -4.67 7.19 -17.24
N GLN A 307 -4.29 8.30 -16.63
CA GLN A 307 -2.88 8.64 -16.39
C GLN A 307 -2.18 7.60 -15.53
N MET A 308 -2.80 7.17 -14.43
CA MET A 308 -2.26 6.14 -13.56
C MET A 308 -2.08 4.81 -14.29
N LEU A 309 -3.08 4.41 -15.07
CA LEU A 309 -3.04 3.16 -15.82
C LEU A 309 -1.97 3.21 -16.92
N THR A 310 -1.84 4.35 -17.61
CA THR A 310 -0.80 4.56 -18.64
C THR A 310 0.59 4.59 -18.00
N ALA A 311 0.75 5.32 -16.90
CA ALA A 311 2.01 5.40 -16.18
C ALA A 311 2.45 4.03 -15.66
N SER A 312 1.53 3.25 -15.06
CA SER A 312 1.85 1.91 -14.57
C SER A 312 2.27 0.96 -15.68
N THR A 313 1.60 1.02 -16.83
CA THR A 313 1.94 0.20 -18.01
C THR A 313 3.30 0.59 -18.59
N ALA A 314 3.54 1.88 -18.83
CA ALA A 314 4.83 2.38 -19.32
C ALA A 314 5.97 2.00 -18.38
N MET A 315 5.71 2.04 -17.10
CA MET A 315 6.62 1.72 -16.05
C MET A 315 6.97 0.23 -15.99
N ILE A 316 5.99 -0.67 -16.16
CA ILE A 316 6.24 -2.12 -16.26
C ILE A 316 7.17 -2.41 -17.46
N TYR A 317 6.94 -1.75 -18.60
CA TYR A 317 7.84 -1.88 -19.75
C TYR A 317 9.24 -1.35 -19.46
N LEU A 318 9.37 -0.20 -18.83
CA LEU A 318 10.66 0.37 -18.47
C LEU A 318 11.43 -0.55 -17.50
N MET A 319 10.73 -1.10 -16.51
CA MET A 319 11.30 -2.04 -15.56
C MET A 319 11.85 -3.29 -16.27
N LEU A 320 11.07 -3.87 -17.17
CA LEU A 320 11.47 -5.08 -17.88
C LEU A 320 12.59 -4.84 -18.88
N THR A 321 12.60 -3.70 -19.55
CA THR A 321 13.60 -3.40 -20.58
C THR A 321 14.91 -2.84 -20.05
N VAL A 322 14.88 -2.16 -18.90
CA VAL A 322 16.06 -1.48 -18.33
C VAL A 322 16.49 -2.10 -16.99
N ALA A 323 15.58 -2.17 -16.04
CA ALA A 323 15.95 -2.55 -14.68
C ALA A 323 16.24 -4.04 -14.54
N MET A 324 15.49 -4.89 -15.24
CA MET A 324 15.70 -6.34 -15.20
C MET A 324 17.06 -6.77 -15.77
N PRO A 325 17.51 -6.28 -16.96
CA PRO A 325 18.85 -6.56 -17.45
C PRO A 325 19.96 -6.05 -16.51
N LEU A 326 19.79 -4.87 -15.89
CA LEU A 326 20.75 -4.35 -14.93
C LEU A 326 20.80 -5.22 -13.65
N PHE A 327 19.66 -5.67 -13.18
CA PHE A 327 19.60 -6.61 -12.05
C PHE A 327 20.29 -7.93 -12.37
N LEU A 328 20.03 -8.48 -13.55
CA LEU A 328 20.65 -9.74 -14.01
C LEU A 328 22.17 -9.61 -14.18
N SER A 329 22.66 -8.47 -14.66
CA SER A 329 24.11 -8.21 -14.74
C SER A 329 24.74 -8.12 -13.35
N SER A 330 24.01 -7.65 -12.34
CA SER A 330 24.49 -7.61 -10.95
C SER A 330 24.47 -9.00 -10.28
N VAL A 331 23.52 -9.86 -10.64
CA VAL A 331 23.45 -11.25 -10.15
C VAL A 331 24.59 -12.09 -10.75
N GLY A 332 25.00 -11.86 -12.00
CA GLY A 332 26.16 -12.49 -12.60
C GLY A 332 27.49 -12.20 -11.86
N SER A 333 27.59 -11.07 -11.17
CA SER A 333 28.71 -10.78 -10.28
C SER A 333 28.65 -11.53 -8.92
N PHE A 334 27.46 -12.05 -8.55
CA PHE A 334 27.25 -12.85 -7.34
C PHE A 334 27.79 -14.28 -7.50
N GLU A 335 27.92 -14.79 -8.71
CA GLU A 335 28.40 -16.15 -9.02
C GLU A 335 29.83 -16.40 -8.58
N SER A 336 30.66 -15.37 -8.50
CA SER A 336 32.04 -15.51 -8.00
C SER A 336 32.14 -15.83 -6.50
N GLN A 337 31.04 -15.71 -5.76
CA GLN A 337 31.01 -15.91 -4.29
C GLN A 337 30.24 -17.15 -3.83
N VAL A 338 29.41 -17.77 -4.69
CA VAL A 338 28.61 -18.95 -4.31
C VAL A 338 29.25 -20.20 -4.91
N ASN A 339 30.00 -20.93 -4.06
CA ASN A 339 30.58 -22.21 -4.40
C ASN A 339 29.48 -23.28 -4.39
N PHE A 340 28.93 -23.60 -5.55
CA PHE A 340 27.99 -24.73 -5.69
C PHE A 340 28.82 -26.01 -5.67
N ASN A 341 28.89 -26.68 -4.52
CA ASN A 341 29.57 -27.95 -4.35
C ASN A 341 29.11 -28.94 -5.45
N GLY A 342 29.93 -29.15 -6.48
CA GLY A 342 29.80 -30.19 -7.47
C GLY A 342 29.20 -29.80 -8.83
N VAL A 343 28.82 -28.56 -9.07
CA VAL A 343 28.33 -28.08 -10.39
C VAL A 343 29.44 -27.25 -11.05
N ASN A 344 29.74 -27.56 -12.30
CA ASN A 344 30.74 -26.79 -13.07
C ASN A 344 30.20 -25.36 -13.29
N ALA A 345 30.99 -24.33 -13.02
CA ALA A 345 30.57 -22.91 -13.12
C ALA A 345 29.98 -22.58 -14.50
N ALA A 346 30.45 -23.24 -15.57
CA ALA A 346 29.90 -23.07 -16.92
C ALA A 346 28.49 -23.65 -17.08
N GLU A 347 28.18 -24.78 -16.45
CA GLU A 347 26.85 -25.40 -16.47
C GLU A 347 25.86 -24.60 -15.60
N ALA A 348 26.29 -24.12 -14.43
CA ALA A 348 25.49 -23.23 -13.60
C ALA A 348 25.10 -21.95 -14.34
N ASN A 349 26.06 -21.31 -15.03
CA ASN A 349 25.82 -20.13 -15.88
C ASN A 349 24.84 -20.40 -17.03
N GLN A 350 24.92 -21.57 -17.62
CA GLN A 350 24.04 -21.95 -18.72
C GLN A 350 22.58 -22.17 -18.21
N ILE A 351 22.41 -22.79 -17.06
CA ILE A 351 21.10 -23.00 -16.42
C ILE A 351 20.48 -21.66 -15.99
N ILE A 352 21.27 -20.79 -15.37
CA ILE A 352 20.82 -19.47 -14.93
C ILE A 352 20.41 -18.61 -16.13
N ASN A 353 21.25 -18.53 -17.16
CA ASN A 353 20.96 -17.75 -18.36
C ASN A 353 19.73 -18.27 -19.12
N SER A 354 19.55 -19.60 -19.20
CA SER A 354 18.36 -20.18 -19.83
C SER A 354 17.09 -19.90 -19.01
N GLY A 355 17.15 -20.03 -17.70
CA GLY A 355 16.04 -19.71 -16.78
C GLY A 355 15.65 -18.22 -16.83
N VAL A 356 16.65 -17.35 -16.85
CA VAL A 356 16.46 -15.91 -16.99
C VAL A 356 15.81 -15.55 -18.33
N THR A 357 16.28 -16.12 -19.43
CA THR A 357 15.71 -15.87 -20.77
C THR A 357 14.26 -16.35 -20.85
N GLN A 358 13.94 -17.49 -20.25
CA GLN A 358 12.56 -18.00 -20.19
C GLN A 358 11.65 -17.12 -19.34
N LEU A 359 12.12 -16.67 -18.16
CA LEU A 359 11.40 -15.72 -17.32
C LEU A 359 11.15 -14.40 -18.02
N PHE A 360 12.16 -13.87 -18.72
CA PHE A 360 12.03 -12.64 -19.50
C PHE A 360 10.99 -12.80 -20.63
N GLY A 361 11.03 -13.89 -21.37
CA GLY A 361 10.03 -14.21 -22.39
C GLY A 361 8.62 -14.31 -21.82
N PHE A 362 8.44 -15.00 -20.68
CA PHE A 362 7.15 -15.08 -19.98
C PHE A 362 6.64 -13.70 -19.56
N TRP A 363 7.49 -12.85 -18.99
CA TRP A 363 7.12 -11.51 -18.56
C TRP A 363 6.78 -10.59 -19.74
N MET A 364 7.49 -10.68 -20.86
CA MET A 364 7.16 -9.93 -22.08
C MET A 364 5.80 -10.34 -22.65
N TYR A 365 5.50 -11.65 -22.66
CA TYR A 365 4.18 -12.16 -23.03
C TYR A 365 3.09 -11.62 -22.10
N PHE A 366 3.31 -11.66 -20.81
CA PHE A 366 2.39 -11.14 -19.80
C PHE A 366 2.12 -9.65 -19.98
N CYS A 367 3.14 -8.84 -20.25
CA CYS A 367 3.00 -7.42 -20.55
C CYS A 367 2.18 -7.16 -21.82
N THR A 368 2.37 -7.98 -22.86
CA THR A 368 1.59 -7.87 -24.09
C THR A 368 0.10 -8.14 -23.85
N VAL A 369 -0.21 -9.19 -23.07
CA VAL A 369 -1.59 -9.50 -22.67
C VAL A 369 -2.19 -8.37 -21.83
N PHE A 370 -1.41 -7.82 -20.88
CA PHE A 370 -1.85 -6.68 -20.05
C PHE A 370 -2.11 -5.43 -20.89
N THR A 371 -1.29 -5.16 -21.90
CA THR A 371 -1.52 -4.03 -22.82
C THR A 371 -2.79 -4.23 -23.65
N GLY A 372 -3.03 -5.45 -24.11
CA GLY A 372 -4.29 -5.79 -24.79
C GLY A 372 -5.50 -5.57 -23.90
N TYR A 373 -5.44 -6.05 -22.65
CA TYR A 373 -6.48 -5.80 -21.64
C TYR A 373 -6.68 -4.29 -21.38
N TYR A 374 -5.59 -3.53 -21.29
CA TYR A 374 -5.62 -2.08 -21.13
C TYR A 374 -6.36 -1.39 -22.29
N MET A 375 -6.10 -1.79 -23.53
CA MET A 375 -6.79 -1.23 -24.69
C MET A 375 -8.29 -1.52 -24.67
N CYS A 376 -8.71 -2.72 -24.24
CA CYS A 376 -10.13 -3.05 -24.03
C CYS A 376 -10.77 -2.19 -22.93
N TYR A 377 -9.99 -1.88 -21.90
CA TYR A 377 -10.45 -1.07 -20.78
C TYR A 377 -10.72 0.39 -21.16
N LEU A 378 -9.98 0.94 -22.12
CA LEU A 378 -10.19 2.30 -22.64
C LEU A 378 -11.61 2.49 -23.16
N VAL A 379 -12.16 1.50 -23.85
CA VAL A 379 -13.53 1.53 -24.40
C VAL A 379 -14.56 1.45 -23.27
N SER A 380 -14.33 0.65 -22.24
CA SER A 380 -15.26 0.49 -21.13
C SER A 380 -15.27 1.69 -20.16
N TYR A 381 -14.23 2.53 -20.17
CA TYR A 381 -14.18 3.77 -19.38
C TYR A 381 -15.17 4.83 -19.87
N ASP A 382 -15.60 4.78 -21.11
CA ASP A 382 -16.61 5.69 -21.63
C ASP A 382 -18.00 5.50 -20.99
N ASN A 383 -18.23 4.33 -20.34
CA ASN A 383 -19.45 4.03 -19.58
C ASN A 383 -20.73 4.56 -20.27
N THR A 384 -21.50 5.43 -19.60
CA THR A 384 -22.69 6.05 -20.17
C THR A 384 -22.38 6.97 -21.36
N ALA A 385 -21.19 7.55 -21.44
CA ALA A 385 -20.76 8.37 -22.56
C ALA A 385 -20.52 7.56 -23.85
N PHE A 386 -20.37 6.23 -23.78
CA PHE A 386 -20.32 5.36 -24.96
C PHE A 386 -21.62 5.46 -25.78
N SER A 387 -22.76 5.71 -25.15
CA SER A 387 -24.01 5.95 -25.85
C SER A 387 -23.94 7.14 -26.83
N LEU A 388 -23.12 8.15 -26.54
CA LEU A 388 -22.91 9.29 -27.44
C LEU A 388 -22.16 8.88 -28.72
N HIS A 389 -21.25 7.89 -28.64
CA HIS A 389 -20.59 7.34 -29.81
C HIS A 389 -21.57 6.56 -30.69
N VAL A 390 -22.47 5.79 -30.06
CA VAL A 390 -23.49 5.02 -30.78
C VAL A 390 -24.51 5.94 -31.46
N LEU A 391 -24.86 7.08 -30.82
CA LEU A 391 -25.80 8.06 -31.34
C LEU A 391 -25.17 9.04 -32.35
N SER A 392 -23.84 9.12 -32.42
CA SER A 392 -23.12 9.96 -33.37
C SER A 392 -22.94 9.25 -34.71
N PRO A 393 -22.79 9.97 -35.85
CA PRO A 393 -22.58 9.38 -37.15
C PRO A 393 -21.13 8.84 -37.32
N LEU A 394 -20.62 8.15 -36.29
CA LEU A 394 -19.30 7.51 -36.30
C LEU A 394 -19.41 6.09 -36.86
N ARG A 395 -18.44 5.70 -37.66
CA ARG A 395 -18.28 4.31 -38.12
C ARG A 395 -17.28 3.60 -37.20
N GLY A 396 -17.41 2.28 -37.05
CA GLY A 396 -16.54 1.51 -36.16
C GLY A 396 -15.04 1.58 -36.48
N ILE A 397 -14.67 2.12 -37.65
CA ILE A 397 -13.30 2.38 -38.07
C ILE A 397 -12.83 3.82 -37.80
N ASP A 398 -13.68 4.70 -37.31
CA ASP A 398 -13.34 6.07 -36.96
C ASP A 398 -12.80 6.12 -35.53
#